data_a3fd8499a229b9dd37af88eef30469ff
#
_entry.id   a3fd8499a229b9dd37af88eef30469ff
#
_cell.length_a   1.000
_cell.length_b   1.000
_cell.length_c   1.000
_cell.angle_alpha   90.00
_cell.angle_beta   90.00
_cell.angle_gamma   90.00
#
_symmetry.space_group_name_H-M   'P 1'
#
loop_
_entity.id
_entity.type
_entity.pdbx_description
1 polymer ?
#
loop_
_entity_poly.entity_id
_entity_poly.type
_entity_poly.pdbx_seq_one_letter_code
_entity_poly.pdbx_strand_id
1 'polypeptide(L)'
;MFPPELEREAFRASNGEFGWTRAQIPVVVEVLHSQGIGILGGELWWVRDGLTDWVGLIPQRHGAPGVYVWETKHEPNEPWARFIERGASYALAAVERWPTPGDLPPDLPGRILYNLTWISDAEFRQLRSTKTI
;
A
#
# COMPACT_ATOMS: atom_id res chain seq x y z
N MET A 1 -12.40 -1.74 11.79
CA MET A 1 -12.24 -3.11 11.21
C MET A 1 -11.99 -3.02 9.72
N PHE A 2 -11.03 -3.74 9.22
CA PHE A 2 -10.72 -3.75 7.78
C PHE A 2 -11.84 -4.47 7.01
N PRO A 3 -12.26 -3.94 5.86
CA PRO A 3 -13.37 -4.54 5.10
C PRO A 3 -13.06 -5.97 4.64
N PRO A 4 -13.91 -6.95 4.97
CA PRO A 4 -13.65 -8.36 4.61
C PRO A 4 -13.53 -8.62 3.11
N GLU A 5 -14.25 -7.86 2.29
CA GLU A 5 -14.19 -8.02 0.84
C GLU A 5 -12.82 -7.69 0.27
N LEU A 6 -12.07 -6.79 0.90
CA LEU A 6 -10.73 -6.47 0.48
C LEU A 6 -9.72 -7.54 0.88
N GLU A 7 -9.94 -8.18 2.02
CA GLU A 7 -9.07 -9.27 2.48
C GLU A 7 -9.15 -10.48 1.57
N ARG A 8 -10.32 -10.80 1.07
CA ARG A 8 -10.54 -11.99 0.26
C ARG A 8 -9.77 -11.99 -1.05
N GLU A 9 -9.56 -10.82 -1.63
CA GLU A 9 -8.86 -10.68 -2.90
C GLU A 9 -7.38 -10.36 -2.74
N ALA A 10 -6.95 -10.13 -1.51
CA ALA A 10 -5.59 -9.74 -1.22
C ALA A 10 -4.66 -10.93 -1.09
N PHE A 11 -3.40 -10.72 -1.42
CA PHE A 11 -2.34 -11.60 -0.97
C PHE A 11 -1.97 -11.17 0.46
N ARG A 12 -1.92 -12.12 1.38
CA ARG A 12 -1.54 -11.85 2.76
C ARG A 12 -0.11 -12.32 3.01
N ALA A 13 0.77 -11.39 3.38
CA ALA A 13 2.14 -11.71 3.72
C ALA A 13 2.23 -12.37 5.10
N SER A 14 3.38 -12.99 5.38
CA SER A 14 3.60 -13.68 6.65
C SER A 14 3.53 -12.76 7.88
N ASN A 15 3.81 -11.46 7.69
CA ASN A 15 3.71 -10.46 8.76
C ASN A 15 2.27 -9.93 8.96
N GLY A 16 1.30 -10.44 8.20
CA GLY A 16 -0.09 -10.04 8.28
C GLY A 16 -0.48 -8.86 7.40
N GLU A 17 0.46 -8.26 6.69
CA GLU A 17 0.15 -7.18 5.76
C GLU A 17 -0.44 -7.71 4.46
N PHE A 18 -1.15 -6.84 3.75
CA PHE A 18 -1.84 -7.20 2.52
C PHE A 18 -1.24 -6.52 1.29
N GLY A 19 -1.29 -7.22 0.16
CA GLY A 19 -0.93 -6.68 -1.13
C GLY A 19 -1.99 -7.00 -2.17
N TRP A 20 -2.14 -6.14 -3.15
CA TRP A 20 -3.14 -6.24 -4.22
C TRP A 20 -2.51 -6.03 -5.58
N THR A 21 -3.20 -6.49 -6.61
CA THR A 21 -2.79 -6.19 -7.98
C THR A 21 -3.02 -4.70 -8.27
N ARG A 22 -2.35 -4.20 -9.28
CA ARG A 22 -2.54 -2.80 -9.70
C ARG A 22 -4.01 -2.48 -9.97
N ALA A 23 -4.72 -3.38 -10.65
CA ALA A 23 -6.13 -3.15 -11.00
C ALA A 23 -7.03 -3.07 -9.77
N GLN A 24 -6.66 -3.73 -8.67
CA GLN A 24 -7.44 -3.74 -7.43
C GLN A 24 -7.25 -2.47 -6.60
N ILE A 25 -6.11 -1.81 -6.74
CA ILE A 25 -5.76 -0.66 -5.88
C ILE A 25 -6.80 0.46 -5.91
N PRO A 26 -7.33 0.91 -7.06
CA PRO A 26 -8.34 1.97 -7.03
C PRO A 26 -9.59 1.61 -6.23
N VAL A 27 -10.00 0.35 -6.29
CA VAL A 27 -11.14 -0.14 -5.50
C VAL A 27 -10.81 -0.16 -4.01
N VAL A 28 -9.62 -0.65 -3.66
CA VAL A 28 -9.17 -0.68 -2.27
C VAL A 28 -9.12 0.72 -1.68
N VAL A 29 -8.53 1.67 -2.42
CA VAL A 29 -8.42 3.07 -1.99
C VAL A 29 -9.81 3.69 -1.79
N GLU A 30 -10.73 3.44 -2.70
CA GLU A 30 -12.08 3.97 -2.59
C GLU A 30 -12.81 3.43 -1.37
N VAL A 31 -12.69 2.13 -1.09
CA VAL A 31 -13.34 1.53 0.08
C VAL A 31 -12.75 2.10 1.37
N LEU A 32 -11.43 2.21 1.47
CA LEU A 32 -10.78 2.80 2.63
C LEU A 32 -11.22 4.26 2.84
N HIS A 33 -11.23 5.02 1.76
CA HIS A 33 -11.66 6.42 1.78
C HIS A 33 -13.12 6.55 2.26
N SER A 34 -14.03 5.73 1.72
CA SER A 34 -15.43 5.79 2.08
C SER A 34 -15.69 5.39 3.53
N GLN A 35 -14.82 4.63 4.14
CA GLN A 35 -14.92 4.23 5.53
C GLN A 35 -14.15 5.12 6.49
N GLY A 36 -13.59 6.21 5.99
CA GLY A 36 -12.87 7.15 6.83
C GLY A 36 -11.52 6.63 7.34
N ILE A 37 -10.92 5.69 6.63
CA ILE A 37 -9.64 5.11 6.99
C ILE A 37 -8.52 5.82 6.25
N GLY A 38 -7.51 6.29 6.98
CA GLY A 38 -6.37 6.99 6.41
C GLY A 38 -5.33 6.04 5.86
N ILE A 39 -4.75 6.37 4.71
CA ILE A 39 -3.69 5.58 4.11
C ILE A 39 -2.35 6.20 4.49
N LEU A 40 -1.51 5.44 5.19
CA LEU A 40 -0.23 5.89 5.68
C LEU A 40 0.90 5.75 4.66
N GLY A 41 0.74 4.84 3.74
CA GLY A 41 1.77 4.59 2.76
C GLY A 41 1.59 3.28 2.06
N GLY A 42 2.59 2.89 1.33
CA GLY A 42 2.60 1.62 0.64
C GLY A 42 3.97 1.31 0.07
N GLU A 43 4.09 0.12 -0.45
CA GLU A 43 5.30 -0.31 -1.11
C GLU A 43 4.99 -1.31 -2.21
N LEU A 44 5.91 -1.50 -3.11
CA LEU A 44 5.79 -2.43 -4.21
C LEU A 44 6.51 -3.72 -3.85
N TRP A 45 5.81 -4.85 -3.95
CA TRP A 45 6.34 -6.15 -3.60
C TRP A 45 6.57 -7.02 -4.84
N TRP A 46 7.65 -7.77 -4.82
CA TRP A 46 7.88 -8.89 -5.73
C TRP A 46 7.54 -10.18 -4.96
N VAL A 47 6.43 -10.83 -5.33
CA VAL A 47 5.94 -12.02 -4.64
C VAL A 47 6.23 -13.25 -5.48
N ARG A 48 6.92 -14.22 -4.89
CA ARG A 48 7.21 -15.51 -5.51
C ARG A 48 7.24 -16.60 -4.45
N ASP A 49 6.68 -17.74 -4.77
CA ASP A 49 6.62 -18.91 -3.87
C ASP A 49 6.06 -18.54 -2.48
N GLY A 50 5.07 -17.64 -2.43
CA GLY A 50 4.46 -17.20 -1.19
C GLY A 50 5.29 -16.23 -0.36
N LEU A 51 6.49 -15.87 -0.82
CA LEU A 51 7.38 -14.93 -0.13
C LEU A 51 7.33 -13.56 -0.77
N THR A 52 7.43 -12.53 0.06
CA THR A 52 7.49 -11.15 -0.41
C THR A 52 8.91 -10.63 -0.34
N ASP A 53 9.35 -10.03 -1.44
CA ASP A 53 10.63 -9.34 -1.54
C ASP A 53 10.39 -7.93 -2.07
N TRP A 54 11.36 -7.06 -1.90
CA TRP A 54 11.32 -5.72 -2.49
C TRP A 54 11.55 -5.81 -3.99
N VAL A 55 10.86 -4.97 -4.74
CA VAL A 55 11.02 -4.88 -6.19
C VAL A 55 12.47 -4.56 -6.57
N GLY A 56 13.19 -3.83 -5.71
CA GLY A 56 14.60 -3.54 -5.93
C GLY A 56 15.49 -4.76 -5.99
N LEU A 57 15.02 -5.92 -5.52
CA LEU A 57 15.78 -7.19 -5.61
C LEU A 57 15.61 -7.89 -6.96
N ILE A 58 14.71 -7.41 -7.82
CA ILE A 58 14.62 -7.92 -9.18
C ILE A 58 15.94 -7.62 -9.87
N PRO A 59 16.56 -8.61 -10.56
CA PRO A 59 17.85 -8.39 -11.21
C PRO A 59 17.85 -7.17 -12.13
N GLN A 60 18.88 -6.33 -12.03
CA GLN A 60 18.95 -5.05 -12.75
C GLN A 60 18.82 -5.18 -14.27
N ARG A 61 19.23 -6.29 -14.84
CA ARG A 61 19.05 -6.57 -16.28
C ARG A 61 17.58 -6.53 -16.71
N HIS A 62 16.67 -6.56 -15.75
CA HIS A 62 15.23 -6.52 -16.00
C HIS A 62 14.59 -5.16 -15.67
N GLY A 63 15.40 -4.19 -15.32
CA GLY A 63 15.00 -2.78 -15.37
C GLY A 63 14.17 -2.22 -14.22
N ALA A 64 14.22 -2.82 -13.05
CA ALA A 64 13.49 -2.29 -11.90
C ALA A 64 14.44 -1.91 -10.75
N PRO A 65 15.29 -0.88 -10.90
CA PRO A 65 16.20 -0.49 -9.83
C PRO A 65 15.46 0.23 -8.70
N GLY A 66 15.86 -0.06 -7.48
CA GLY A 66 15.42 0.69 -6.32
C GLY A 66 14.29 0.07 -5.54
N VAL A 67 13.97 0.70 -4.43
CA VAL A 67 12.89 0.33 -3.54
C VAL A 67 11.75 1.32 -3.79
N TYR A 68 10.58 0.81 -4.08
CA TYR A 68 9.40 1.64 -4.33
C TYR A 68 8.55 1.69 -3.07
N VAL A 69 8.77 2.74 -2.28
CA VAL A 69 8.08 2.99 -1.01
C VAL A 69 7.59 4.43 -1.01
N TRP A 70 6.44 4.67 -0.47
CA TRP A 70 5.94 6.02 -0.24
C TRP A 70 5.22 6.06 1.11
N GLU A 71 5.15 7.24 1.70
CA GLU A 71 4.42 7.44 2.94
C GLU A 71 3.69 8.77 2.93
N THR A 72 2.61 8.83 3.72
CA THR A 72 1.83 10.03 3.94
C THR A 72 1.79 10.27 5.43
N LYS A 73 2.18 11.45 5.86
CA LYS A 73 2.12 11.82 7.28
C LYS A 73 0.95 12.76 7.51
N HIS A 74 0.28 12.55 8.63
CA HIS A 74 -0.72 13.50 9.09
C HIS A 74 0.01 14.80 9.50
N GLU A 75 -0.42 15.91 8.91
CA GLU A 75 0.18 17.21 9.21
C GLU A 75 -0.37 17.78 10.53
N PRO A 76 0.41 18.59 11.26
CA PRO A 76 -0.10 19.25 12.46
C PRO A 76 -1.38 20.02 12.15
N ASN A 77 -2.41 19.80 12.96
CA ASN A 77 -3.72 20.48 12.82
C ASN A 77 -4.48 20.14 11.53
N GLU A 78 -4.05 19.14 10.79
CA GLU A 78 -4.77 18.71 9.60
C GLU A 78 -6.08 18.04 9.99
N PRO A 79 -7.25 18.45 9.45
CA PRO A 79 -8.50 17.74 9.67
C PRO A 79 -8.39 16.31 9.14
N TRP A 80 -9.01 15.36 9.85
CA TRP A 80 -8.96 13.95 9.45
C TRP A 80 -9.48 13.73 8.02
N ALA A 81 -10.58 14.39 7.67
CA ALA A 81 -11.15 14.31 6.32
C ALA A 81 -10.12 14.71 5.24
N ARG A 82 -9.32 15.71 5.51
CA ARG A 82 -8.28 16.16 4.57
C ARG A 82 -7.14 15.15 4.46
N PHE A 83 -6.74 14.56 5.58
CA PHE A 83 -5.72 13.53 5.60
C PHE A 83 -6.14 12.32 4.78
N ILE A 84 -7.40 11.86 4.95
CA ILE A 84 -7.97 10.75 4.18
C ILE A 84 -7.91 11.04 2.69
N GLU A 85 -8.33 12.23 2.29
CA GLU A 85 -8.35 12.66 0.90
C GLU A 85 -6.94 12.67 0.30
N ARG A 86 -6.01 13.23 1.05
CA ARG A 86 -4.61 13.37 0.62
C ARG A 86 -3.93 12.00 0.50
N GLY A 87 -4.16 11.09 1.46
CA GLY A 87 -3.63 9.75 1.42
C GLY A 87 -4.14 8.94 0.24
N ALA A 88 -5.43 9.06 -0.05
CA ALA A 88 -6.05 8.41 -1.21
C ALA A 88 -5.43 8.90 -2.52
N SER A 89 -5.25 10.22 -2.65
CA SER A 89 -4.65 10.82 -3.84
C SER A 89 -3.21 10.36 -4.04
N TYR A 90 -2.42 10.29 -2.99
CA TYR A 90 -1.03 9.82 -3.07
C TYR A 90 -0.97 8.34 -3.46
N ALA A 91 -1.86 7.52 -2.93
CA ALA A 91 -1.90 6.10 -3.26
C ALA A 91 -2.16 5.88 -4.76
N LEU A 92 -3.15 6.58 -5.29
CA LEU A 92 -3.49 6.49 -6.72
C LEU A 92 -2.36 6.99 -7.60
N ALA A 93 -1.71 8.09 -7.22
CA ALA A 93 -0.60 8.65 -7.98
C ALA A 93 0.61 7.70 -7.97
N ALA A 94 0.89 7.05 -6.85
CA ALA A 94 1.98 6.10 -6.74
C ALA A 94 1.77 4.90 -7.66
N VAL A 95 0.55 4.38 -7.72
CA VAL A 95 0.21 3.24 -8.58
C VAL A 95 0.40 3.59 -10.06
N GLU A 96 0.08 4.81 -10.45
CA GLU A 96 0.26 5.24 -11.85
C GLU A 96 1.73 5.37 -12.25
N ARG A 97 2.59 5.76 -11.32
CA ARG A 97 4.01 6.00 -11.61
C ARG A 97 4.88 4.75 -11.52
N TRP A 98 4.43 3.73 -10.81
CA TRP A 98 5.27 2.57 -10.50
C TRP A 98 5.08 1.45 -11.52
N PRO A 99 6.07 0.52 -11.62
CA PRO A 99 6.00 -0.59 -12.55
C PRO A 99 4.72 -1.42 -12.40
N THR A 100 4.22 -1.94 -13.51
CA THR A 100 3.05 -2.81 -13.51
C THR A 100 3.48 -4.27 -13.57
N PRO A 101 2.57 -5.22 -13.31
CA PRO A 101 2.88 -6.63 -13.51
C PRO A 101 3.38 -6.96 -14.91
N GLY A 102 2.97 -6.16 -15.91
CA GLY A 102 3.45 -6.33 -17.28
C GLY A 102 4.91 -5.96 -17.48
N ASP A 103 5.51 -5.24 -16.52
CA ASP A 103 6.92 -4.86 -16.59
C ASP A 103 7.83 -6.00 -16.12
N LEU A 104 7.28 -7.04 -15.52
CA LEU A 104 8.05 -8.20 -15.08
C LEU A 104 8.30 -9.11 -16.27
N PRO A 105 9.59 -9.42 -16.58
CA PRO A 105 9.93 -10.28 -17.72
C PRO A 105 9.33 -11.68 -17.59
N PRO A 106 8.96 -12.32 -18.70
CA PRO A 106 8.36 -13.64 -18.67
C PRO A 106 9.23 -14.73 -18.06
N ASP A 107 10.55 -14.54 -18.04
CA ASP A 107 11.50 -15.50 -17.49
C ASP A 107 11.66 -15.37 -15.97
N LEU A 108 11.08 -14.34 -15.35
CA LEU A 108 11.11 -14.21 -13.91
C LEU A 108 9.84 -14.80 -13.29
N PRO A 109 9.99 -15.59 -12.22
CA PRO A 109 8.82 -16.11 -11.51
C PRO A 109 8.17 -15.02 -10.68
N GLY A 110 6.90 -15.24 -10.34
CA GLY A 110 6.21 -14.37 -9.40
C GLY A 110 5.41 -13.26 -10.04
N ARG A 111 5.02 -12.32 -9.21
CA ARG A 111 4.18 -11.19 -9.63
C ARG A 111 4.49 -9.96 -8.77
N ILE A 112 4.14 -8.80 -9.28
CA ILE A 112 4.26 -7.54 -8.55
C ILE A 112 2.93 -7.22 -7.91
N LEU A 113 2.95 -6.96 -6.61
CA LEU A 113 1.77 -6.54 -5.86
C LEU A 113 2.04 -5.20 -5.18
N TYR A 114 0.97 -4.47 -4.92
CA TYR A 114 1.00 -3.16 -4.28
C TYR A 114 0.49 -3.32 -2.85
N ASN A 115 1.33 -3.01 -1.89
CA ASN A 115 0.96 -3.01 -0.48
C ASN A 115 0.46 -1.61 -0.08
N LEU A 116 -0.51 -1.58 0.80
CA LEU A 116 -0.95 -0.35 1.45
C LEU A 116 -0.96 -0.57 2.95
N THR A 117 -0.57 0.46 3.69
CA THR A 117 -0.71 0.51 5.15
C THR A 117 -1.73 1.59 5.49
N TRP A 118 -2.53 1.35 6.48
CA TRP A 118 -3.66 2.22 6.81
C TRP A 118 -3.85 2.36 8.31
N ILE A 119 -4.62 3.36 8.71
CA ILE A 119 -4.94 3.61 10.12
C ILE A 119 -6.33 4.21 10.22
N SER A 120 -7.12 3.74 11.20
CA SER A 120 -8.41 4.34 11.48
C SER A 120 -8.22 5.61 12.31
N ASP A 121 -9.24 6.47 12.33
CA ASP A 121 -9.24 7.67 13.18
C ASP A 121 -9.06 7.29 14.66
N ALA A 122 -9.75 6.25 15.10
CA ALA A 122 -9.65 5.78 16.50
C ALA A 122 -8.23 5.33 16.85
N GLU A 123 -7.60 4.56 15.98
CA GLU A 123 -6.21 4.13 16.16
C GLU A 123 -5.24 5.29 16.18
N PHE A 124 -5.46 6.26 15.29
CA PHE A 124 -4.63 7.45 15.20
C PHE A 124 -4.71 8.28 16.49
N ARG A 125 -5.91 8.48 17.01
CA ARG A 125 -6.14 9.21 18.27
C ARG A 125 -5.47 8.51 19.45
N GLN A 126 -5.53 7.20 19.46
CA GLN A 126 -4.91 6.41 20.54
C GLN A 126 -3.38 6.54 20.50
N LEU A 127 -2.77 6.51 19.31
CA LEU A 127 -1.34 6.72 19.16
C LEU A 127 -0.91 8.11 19.61
N ARG A 128 -1.69 9.14 19.31
CA ARG A 128 -1.39 10.50 19.73
C ARG A 128 -1.47 10.64 21.24
N SER A 129 -2.46 10.00 21.87
CA SER A 129 -2.63 10.02 23.32
C SER A 129 -1.43 9.41 24.04
N THR A 130 -0.85 8.32 23.50
CA THR A 130 0.33 7.70 24.08
C THR A 130 1.62 8.49 23.87
N LYS A 131 1.68 9.31 22.84
CA LYS A 131 2.86 10.14 22.56
C LYS A 131 2.92 11.44 23.36
N THR A 132 1.85 11.82 24.00
CA THR A 132 1.78 13.06 24.76
C THR A 132 2.15 12.90 26.24
N ILE A 133 2.60 11.76 26.64
CA ILE A 133 3.02 11.49 28.03
C ILE A 133 4.47 11.86 28.23
#